data_42eb8b035b29ceb775d66023b349581d
#
_entry.id   42eb8b035b29ceb775d66023b349581d
#
_cell.length_a   1.000
_cell.length_b   1.000
_cell.length_c   1.000
_cell.angle_alpha   90.00
_cell.angle_beta   90.00
_cell.angle_gamma   90.00
#
_symmetry.space_group_name_H-M   'P 1'
#
loop_
_entity.id
_entity.type
_entity.pdbx_description
1 polymer ?
#
loop_
_entity_poly.entity_id
_entity_poly.type
_entity_poly.pdbx_seq_one_letter_code
_entity_poly.pdbx_strand_id
1 'polypeptide(L)'
;KISSHRLELALGNYPLTIDRKFCVAPMMDWTDRFCRYFFRLISQHAVLYTEMVSSGAIIYGDAHSHLEKHRQEHPVALQLGGSDPHDLACACKIASDYDYAEINLNCGCPSNRVQNGRFGAVMMKDATTTADCVAAMRDAVDLPITVKHRIGVDECDSYDFLCNFVGTVANAGCNVFLVHARKAWLKGLSPKQNRQVPALDYQCVYRLKEDFPQLDIIINGGVNTLEQAFKHLQFIDGVMLGREVYSNPYLLAEVDRAFYGATETPKSRHQIATEFLVFVEQELSRGVKLQAITRHTLGLF
;
A
#
# COMPACT_ATOMS: atom_id res chain seq x y z
N LYS A 1 -2.21 -39.49 -6.58
CA LYS A 1 -0.86 -39.09 -6.14
C LYS A 1 -0.35 -38.12 -7.18
N ILE A 2 -0.58 -36.83 -6.98
CA ILE A 2 0.02 -35.74 -7.78
C ILE A 2 1.40 -35.52 -7.17
N SER A 3 2.43 -35.65 -8.01
CA SER A 3 3.84 -35.63 -7.64
C SER A 3 4.21 -34.29 -6.98
N SER A 4 4.88 -34.34 -5.82
CA SER A 4 5.43 -33.23 -5.07
C SER A 4 6.31 -32.26 -5.91
N HIS A 5 6.83 -32.74 -7.04
CA HIS A 5 7.68 -31.98 -7.97
C HIS A 5 6.93 -30.92 -8.80
N ARG A 6 5.57 -30.97 -8.88
CA ARG A 6 4.77 -29.94 -9.57
C ARG A 6 4.39 -28.77 -8.69
N LEU A 7 4.44 -28.95 -7.36
CA LEU A 7 4.19 -27.83 -6.42
C LEU A 7 5.43 -26.92 -6.23
N GLU A 8 6.64 -27.47 -6.35
CA GLU A 8 7.89 -26.68 -6.19
C GLU A 8 8.17 -25.71 -7.35
N LEU A 9 7.63 -25.98 -8.53
CA LEU A 9 7.78 -25.09 -9.71
C LEU A 9 6.73 -23.97 -9.79
N ALA A 10 5.70 -24.00 -8.95
CA ALA A 10 4.63 -23.00 -8.91
C ALA A 10 4.82 -21.94 -7.82
N LEU A 11 5.59 -22.23 -6.78
CA LEU A 11 5.95 -21.28 -5.72
C LEU A 11 7.31 -20.68 -6.10
N GLY A 12 7.30 -19.49 -6.72
CA GLY A 12 8.51 -18.68 -6.81
C GLY A 12 9.09 -18.57 -5.39
N ASN A 13 10.40 -18.66 -5.22
CA ASN A 13 11.12 -18.43 -3.96
C ASN A 13 10.96 -16.96 -3.52
N TYR A 14 9.76 -16.54 -3.13
CA TYR A 14 9.55 -15.26 -2.48
C TYR A 14 9.81 -15.45 -0.98
N PRO A 15 10.54 -14.53 -0.33
CA PRO A 15 10.73 -14.60 1.11
C PRO A 15 9.37 -14.56 1.81
N LEU A 16 9.16 -15.41 2.81
CA LEU A 16 7.96 -15.47 3.63
C LEU A 16 7.69 -14.16 4.40
N THR A 17 8.70 -13.29 4.51
CA THR A 17 8.61 -11.99 5.19
C THR A 17 8.83 -10.85 4.20
N ILE A 18 7.89 -9.91 4.16
CA ILE A 18 7.99 -8.69 3.36
C ILE A 18 8.83 -7.68 4.16
N ASP A 19 9.94 -7.21 3.60
CA ASP A 19 10.71 -6.09 4.17
C ASP A 19 10.10 -4.76 3.73
N ARG A 20 9.50 -4.03 4.67
CA ARG A 20 8.76 -2.77 4.43
C ARG A 20 9.61 -1.52 4.71
N LYS A 21 10.93 -1.63 4.66
CA LYS A 21 11.79 -0.45 4.84
C LYS A 21 11.42 0.69 3.88
N PHE A 22 11.04 0.34 2.65
CA PHE A 22 10.57 1.31 1.67
C PHE A 22 9.31 0.84 0.95
N CYS A 23 8.25 1.65 1.02
CA CYS A 23 6.96 1.37 0.42
C CYS A 23 6.53 2.49 -0.53
N VAL A 24 5.80 2.14 -1.60
CA VAL A 24 5.11 3.09 -2.48
C VAL A 24 3.63 3.11 -2.15
N ALA A 25 3.12 4.27 -1.76
CA ALA A 25 1.76 4.43 -1.26
C ALA A 25 0.68 4.11 -2.31
N PRO A 26 -0.47 3.56 -1.88
CA PRO A 26 -1.67 3.43 -2.70
C PRO A 26 -2.17 4.81 -3.16
N MET A 27 -2.35 5.01 -4.45
CA MET A 27 -2.78 6.27 -5.04
C MET A 27 -3.80 6.03 -6.16
N MET A 28 -5.04 6.45 -5.95
CA MET A 28 -6.11 6.34 -6.95
C MET A 28 -5.71 7.03 -8.25
N ASP A 29 -6.05 6.41 -9.36
CA ASP A 29 -5.73 6.79 -10.75
C ASP A 29 -4.21 6.75 -11.09
N TRP A 30 -3.35 6.40 -10.14
CA TRP A 30 -1.90 6.43 -10.31
C TRP A 30 -1.23 5.08 -10.14
N THR A 31 -1.50 4.34 -9.06
CA THR A 31 -0.81 3.06 -8.81
C THR A 31 -1.57 1.85 -9.38
N ASP A 32 -2.05 1.98 -10.61
CA ASP A 32 -2.60 0.88 -11.40
C ASP A 32 -1.49 -0.14 -11.78
N ARG A 33 -1.87 -1.25 -12.43
CA ARG A 33 -0.91 -2.31 -12.81
C ARG A 33 0.19 -1.83 -13.75
N PHE A 34 -0.08 -0.83 -14.59
CA PHE A 34 0.91 -0.28 -15.53
C PHE A 34 1.98 0.53 -14.80
N CYS A 35 1.55 1.37 -13.85
CA CYS A 35 2.45 2.13 -12.98
C CYS A 35 3.31 1.21 -12.11
N ARG A 36 2.71 0.19 -11.49
CA ARG A 36 3.44 -0.74 -10.63
C ARG A 36 4.45 -1.57 -11.42
N TYR A 37 4.10 -2.03 -12.61
CA TYR A 37 5.06 -2.68 -13.51
C TYR A 37 6.24 -1.76 -13.83
N PHE A 38 5.95 -0.51 -14.21
CA PHE A 38 6.98 0.49 -14.49
C PHE A 38 7.89 0.75 -13.27
N PHE A 39 7.33 0.92 -12.08
CA PHE A 39 8.11 1.09 -10.85
C PHE A 39 8.97 -0.13 -10.53
N ARG A 40 8.48 -1.33 -10.80
CA ARG A 40 9.23 -2.58 -10.58
C ARG A 40 10.42 -2.75 -11.51
N LEU A 41 10.42 -2.15 -12.69
CA LEU A 41 11.61 -2.07 -13.53
C LEU A 41 12.73 -1.23 -12.90
N ILE A 42 12.36 -0.28 -12.04
CA ILE A 42 13.31 0.65 -11.39
C ILE A 42 13.82 0.09 -10.05
N SER A 43 12.92 -0.42 -9.21
CA SER A 43 13.27 -1.05 -7.92
C SER A 43 12.66 -2.44 -7.82
N GLN A 44 13.49 -3.43 -7.45
CA GLN A 44 13.08 -4.83 -7.30
C GLN A 44 12.53 -5.11 -5.89
N HIS A 45 12.85 -4.29 -4.88
CA HIS A 45 12.58 -4.58 -3.47
C HIS A 45 11.50 -3.70 -2.84
N ALA A 46 11.31 -2.46 -3.33
CA ALA A 46 10.27 -1.58 -2.80
C ALA A 46 8.90 -2.28 -2.79
N VAL A 47 8.18 -2.21 -1.66
CA VAL A 47 6.82 -2.77 -1.57
C VAL A 47 5.84 -1.83 -2.27
N LEU A 48 5.21 -2.31 -3.31
CA LEU A 48 4.23 -1.54 -4.09
C LEU A 48 2.81 -1.83 -3.58
N TYR A 49 1.97 -0.82 -3.55
CA TYR A 49 0.56 -0.93 -3.17
C TYR A 49 -0.33 -0.67 -4.38
N THR A 50 -1.42 -1.44 -4.49
CA THR A 50 -2.45 -1.17 -5.50
C THR A 50 -3.19 0.12 -5.18
N GLU A 51 -4.00 0.59 -6.11
CA GLU A 51 -5.09 1.50 -5.79
C GLU A 51 -6.03 0.81 -4.78
N MET A 52 -6.85 1.61 -4.07
CA MET A 52 -7.85 1.04 -3.18
C MET A 52 -9.01 0.44 -3.99
N VAL A 53 -9.24 -0.85 -3.84
CA VAL A 53 -10.39 -1.57 -4.40
C VAL A 53 -11.41 -1.81 -3.29
N SER A 54 -12.70 -1.51 -3.53
CA SER A 54 -13.73 -1.83 -2.54
C SER A 54 -14.05 -3.33 -2.54
N SER A 55 -14.37 -3.91 -1.36
CA SER A 55 -14.81 -5.31 -1.24
C SER A 55 -15.97 -5.62 -2.18
N GLY A 56 -16.96 -4.70 -2.27
CA GLY A 56 -18.09 -4.85 -3.17
C GLY A 56 -17.72 -4.89 -4.67
N ALA A 57 -16.67 -4.17 -5.10
CA ALA A 57 -16.22 -4.25 -6.49
C ALA A 57 -15.63 -5.61 -6.84
N ILE A 58 -14.99 -6.27 -5.87
CA ILE A 58 -14.44 -7.63 -6.04
C ILE A 58 -15.55 -8.67 -6.03
N ILE A 59 -16.51 -8.56 -5.08
CA ILE A 59 -17.54 -9.59 -4.89
C ILE A 59 -18.61 -9.55 -5.97
N TYR A 60 -19.05 -8.34 -6.34
CA TYR A 60 -20.21 -8.13 -7.23
C TYR A 60 -19.85 -7.59 -8.60
N GLY A 61 -18.58 -7.21 -8.83
CA GLY A 61 -18.09 -6.68 -10.09
C GLY A 61 -17.23 -7.69 -10.84
N ASP A 62 -16.39 -7.17 -11.75
CA ASP A 62 -15.36 -7.96 -12.43
C ASP A 62 -14.10 -8.00 -11.57
N ALA A 63 -14.00 -9.03 -10.71
CA ALA A 63 -12.87 -9.23 -9.83
C ALA A 63 -11.54 -9.27 -10.59
N HIS A 64 -11.51 -9.90 -11.77
CA HIS A 64 -10.29 -10.03 -12.56
C HIS A 64 -9.78 -8.66 -13.01
N SER A 65 -10.64 -7.77 -13.49
CA SER A 65 -10.23 -6.43 -13.91
C SER A 65 -9.64 -5.58 -12.78
N HIS A 66 -10.06 -5.83 -11.53
CA HIS A 66 -9.58 -5.12 -10.36
C HIS A 66 -8.33 -5.74 -9.72
N LEU A 67 -8.15 -7.06 -9.89
CA LEU A 67 -7.10 -7.83 -9.21
C LEU A 67 -5.96 -8.25 -10.13
N GLU A 68 -6.13 -8.10 -11.46
CA GLU A 68 -5.08 -8.45 -12.42
C GLU A 68 -3.79 -7.69 -12.14
N LYS A 69 -2.69 -8.41 -12.07
CA LYS A 69 -1.33 -7.84 -12.00
C LYS A 69 -0.36 -8.68 -12.83
N HIS A 70 0.73 -8.08 -13.24
CA HIS A 70 1.81 -8.81 -13.88
C HIS A 70 2.68 -9.50 -12.81
N ARG A 71 3.13 -10.72 -13.05
CA ARG A 71 3.95 -11.48 -12.10
C ARG A 71 5.21 -10.72 -11.65
N GLN A 72 5.82 -9.95 -12.55
CA GLN A 72 7.01 -9.15 -12.23
C GLN A 72 6.74 -7.98 -11.28
N GLU A 73 5.49 -7.59 -11.01
CA GLU A 73 5.20 -6.50 -10.06
C GLU A 73 5.52 -6.88 -8.60
N HIS A 74 5.61 -8.17 -8.27
CA HIS A 74 5.83 -8.66 -6.90
C HIS A 74 7.12 -8.06 -6.27
N PRO A 75 7.15 -7.69 -4.95
CA PRO A 75 6.04 -7.78 -3.99
C PRO A 75 5.03 -6.64 -4.12
N VAL A 76 3.75 -6.99 -4.17
CA VAL A 76 2.62 -6.05 -4.23
C VAL A 76 1.63 -6.33 -3.12
N ALA A 77 1.22 -5.29 -2.38
CA ALA A 77 0.13 -5.30 -1.43
C ALA A 77 -1.18 -4.86 -2.11
N LEU A 78 -2.24 -5.64 -1.96
CA LEU A 78 -3.59 -5.26 -2.36
C LEU A 78 -4.20 -4.35 -1.30
N GLN A 79 -4.62 -3.13 -1.64
CA GLN A 79 -5.36 -2.31 -0.71
C GLN A 79 -6.87 -2.46 -0.89
N LEU A 80 -7.56 -2.89 0.17
CA LEU A 80 -9.02 -3.01 0.23
C LEU A 80 -9.66 -1.83 0.97
N GLY A 81 -10.86 -1.47 0.52
CA GLY A 81 -11.78 -0.59 1.23
C GLY A 81 -13.09 -1.32 1.51
N GLY A 82 -13.54 -1.28 2.75
CA GLY A 82 -14.76 -1.91 3.22
C GLY A 82 -14.91 -1.72 4.71
N SER A 83 -16.09 -1.99 5.26
CA SER A 83 -16.40 -1.90 6.70
C SER A 83 -17.28 -3.06 7.18
N ASP A 84 -17.60 -3.99 6.31
CA ASP A 84 -18.29 -5.23 6.66
C ASP A 84 -17.29 -6.39 6.75
N PRO A 85 -17.17 -7.06 7.91
CA PRO A 85 -16.21 -8.15 8.12
C PRO A 85 -16.41 -9.33 7.16
N HIS A 86 -17.66 -9.70 6.87
CA HIS A 86 -17.98 -10.80 5.97
C HIS A 86 -17.58 -10.48 4.52
N ASP A 87 -17.92 -9.28 4.03
CA ASP A 87 -17.56 -8.85 2.68
C ASP A 87 -16.05 -8.76 2.50
N LEU A 88 -15.33 -8.23 3.51
CA LEU A 88 -13.87 -8.17 3.46
C LEU A 88 -13.24 -9.57 3.45
N ALA A 89 -13.74 -10.51 4.25
CA ALA A 89 -13.31 -11.90 4.24
C ALA A 89 -13.56 -12.57 2.87
N CYS A 90 -14.72 -12.34 2.26
CA CYS A 90 -15.03 -12.84 0.91
C CYS A 90 -14.08 -12.25 -0.14
N ALA A 91 -13.84 -10.93 -0.09
CA ALA A 91 -12.93 -10.27 -1.01
C ALA A 91 -11.47 -10.77 -0.85
N CYS A 92 -11.02 -11.04 0.39
CA CYS A 92 -9.72 -11.64 0.67
C CYS A 92 -9.58 -13.03 0.05
N LYS A 93 -10.60 -13.89 0.18
CA LYS A 93 -10.60 -15.24 -0.42
C LYS A 93 -10.49 -15.19 -1.94
N ILE A 94 -11.23 -14.28 -2.60
CA ILE A 94 -11.12 -14.09 -4.05
C ILE A 94 -9.72 -13.57 -4.41
N ALA A 95 -9.18 -12.63 -3.65
CA ALA A 95 -7.87 -12.03 -3.90
C ALA A 95 -6.70 -13.02 -3.68
N SER A 96 -6.87 -14.06 -2.88
CA SER A 96 -5.83 -15.06 -2.60
C SER A 96 -5.38 -15.83 -3.85
N ASP A 97 -6.21 -15.88 -4.90
CA ASP A 97 -5.86 -16.51 -6.18
C ASP A 97 -4.94 -15.63 -7.06
N TYR A 98 -4.64 -14.39 -6.65
CA TYR A 98 -3.91 -13.41 -7.48
C TYR A 98 -2.46 -13.14 -7.03
N ASP A 99 -1.89 -13.97 -6.13
CA ASP A 99 -0.48 -13.89 -5.73
C ASP A 99 -0.06 -12.49 -5.21
N TYR A 100 -0.91 -11.87 -4.40
CA TYR A 100 -0.54 -10.68 -3.63
C TYR A 100 0.33 -11.08 -2.44
N ALA A 101 1.31 -10.23 -2.10
CA ALA A 101 2.20 -10.46 -0.97
C ALA A 101 1.55 -10.11 0.38
N GLU A 102 0.54 -9.24 0.37
CA GLU A 102 -0.13 -8.68 1.54
C GLU A 102 -1.51 -8.16 1.16
N ILE A 103 -2.44 -8.13 2.11
CA ILE A 103 -3.70 -7.39 2.00
C ILE A 103 -3.74 -6.27 3.04
N ASN A 104 -3.98 -5.05 2.57
CA ASN A 104 -3.99 -3.84 3.38
C ASN A 104 -5.39 -3.26 3.49
N LEU A 105 -5.88 -3.01 4.69
CA LEU A 105 -7.17 -2.34 4.91
C LEU A 105 -6.98 -0.82 4.96
N ASN A 106 -7.77 -0.09 4.16
CA ASN A 106 -7.74 1.37 4.16
C ASN A 106 -8.63 1.96 5.28
N CYS A 107 -7.99 2.58 6.27
CA CYS A 107 -8.61 3.37 7.33
C CYS A 107 -8.14 4.84 7.30
N GLY A 108 -7.74 5.38 6.12
CA GLY A 108 -7.15 6.72 6.04
C GLY A 108 -7.71 7.63 4.94
N CYS A 109 -8.50 7.11 4.01
CA CYS A 109 -9.07 7.90 2.91
C CYS A 109 -10.25 8.77 3.39
N PRO A 110 -10.20 10.12 3.22
CA PRO A 110 -11.27 11.01 3.66
C PRO A 110 -12.26 11.37 2.54
N SER A 111 -12.28 10.68 1.39
CA SER A 111 -13.13 11.08 0.27
C SER A 111 -14.62 10.84 0.56
N ASN A 112 -15.49 11.70 0.04
CA ASN A 112 -16.95 11.58 0.22
C ASN A 112 -17.48 10.24 -0.28
N ARG A 113 -16.97 9.74 -1.41
CA ARG A 113 -17.36 8.43 -1.96
C ARG A 113 -17.10 7.30 -0.97
N VAL A 114 -15.97 7.37 -0.27
CA VAL A 114 -15.55 6.38 0.72
C VAL A 114 -16.36 6.52 2.01
N GLN A 115 -16.63 7.76 2.44
CA GLN A 115 -17.49 8.03 3.61
C GLN A 115 -18.93 7.53 3.42
N ASN A 116 -19.51 7.71 2.24
CA ASN A 116 -20.85 7.20 1.92
C ASN A 116 -20.90 5.66 2.01
N GLY A 117 -19.80 4.98 1.71
CA GLY A 117 -19.62 3.54 1.93
C GLY A 117 -19.24 3.16 3.36
N ARG A 118 -19.14 4.09 4.29
CA ARG A 118 -18.76 3.92 5.70
C ARG A 118 -17.38 3.29 5.91
N PHE A 119 -16.45 3.45 4.97
CA PHE A 119 -15.07 2.94 5.10
C PHE A 119 -14.03 4.06 4.94
N GLY A 120 -12.74 3.74 4.99
CA GLY A 120 -11.66 4.73 4.98
C GLY A 120 -11.47 5.41 6.32
N ALA A 121 -11.18 6.72 6.33
CA ALA A 121 -10.82 7.43 7.56
C ALA A 121 -11.91 7.41 8.65
N VAL A 122 -13.18 7.28 8.29
CA VAL A 122 -14.29 7.17 9.23
C VAL A 122 -14.17 5.94 10.13
N MET A 123 -13.54 4.85 9.66
CA MET A 123 -13.33 3.63 10.45
C MET A 123 -12.43 3.84 11.66
N MET A 124 -11.61 4.88 11.68
CA MET A 124 -10.84 5.22 12.89
C MET A 124 -11.75 5.59 14.08
N LYS A 125 -12.99 6.05 13.84
CA LYS A 125 -13.96 6.36 14.90
C LYS A 125 -14.61 5.11 15.52
N ASP A 126 -14.45 3.95 14.88
CA ASP A 126 -14.97 2.66 15.34
C ASP A 126 -13.87 1.60 15.28
N ALA A 127 -13.02 1.63 16.31
CA ALA A 127 -11.90 0.70 16.42
C ALA A 127 -12.36 -0.76 16.53
N THR A 128 -13.53 -1.01 17.15
CA THR A 128 -14.10 -2.36 17.31
C THR A 128 -14.50 -2.95 15.98
N THR A 129 -15.30 -2.24 15.18
CA THR A 129 -15.66 -2.70 13.82
C THR A 129 -14.41 -2.90 12.95
N THR A 130 -13.40 -2.01 13.07
CA THR A 130 -12.14 -2.19 12.34
C THR A 130 -11.39 -3.45 12.78
N ALA A 131 -11.36 -3.75 14.07
CA ALA A 131 -10.76 -4.97 14.61
C ALA A 131 -11.50 -6.23 14.13
N ASP A 132 -12.84 -6.22 14.12
CA ASP A 132 -13.67 -7.31 13.61
C ASP A 132 -13.39 -7.56 12.12
N CYS A 133 -13.24 -6.49 11.33
CA CYS A 133 -12.83 -6.59 9.93
C CYS A 133 -11.45 -7.26 9.77
N VAL A 134 -10.46 -6.83 10.54
CA VAL A 134 -9.10 -7.40 10.50
C VAL A 134 -9.11 -8.88 10.92
N ALA A 135 -9.83 -9.23 11.99
CA ALA A 135 -9.96 -10.62 12.42
C ALA A 135 -10.57 -11.50 11.31
N ALA A 136 -11.68 -11.05 10.71
CA ALA A 136 -12.34 -11.78 9.63
C ALA A 136 -11.45 -11.93 8.38
N MET A 137 -10.68 -10.91 8.03
CA MET A 137 -9.73 -10.97 6.91
C MET A 137 -8.61 -11.98 7.19
N ARG A 138 -8.05 -11.98 8.41
CA ARG A 138 -7.00 -12.93 8.82
C ARG A 138 -7.47 -14.37 8.84
N ASP A 139 -8.69 -14.60 9.31
CA ASP A 139 -9.29 -15.94 9.33
C ASP A 139 -9.60 -16.47 7.92
N ALA A 140 -9.67 -15.57 6.94
CA ALA A 140 -10.01 -15.91 5.57
C ALA A 140 -8.83 -16.38 4.72
N VAL A 141 -7.59 -15.91 5.01
CA VAL A 141 -6.39 -16.13 4.19
C VAL A 141 -5.10 -16.17 5.03
N ASP A 142 -4.08 -16.91 4.53
CA ASP A 142 -2.74 -16.98 5.14
C ASP A 142 -1.81 -15.83 4.70
N LEU A 143 -2.37 -14.69 4.29
CA LEU A 143 -1.60 -13.51 3.91
C LEU A 143 -1.51 -12.52 5.08
N PRO A 144 -0.41 -11.74 5.19
CA PRO A 144 -0.35 -10.65 6.13
C PRO A 144 -1.49 -9.65 5.92
N ILE A 145 -2.23 -9.35 6.99
CA ILE A 145 -3.25 -8.29 7.00
C ILE A 145 -2.67 -7.07 7.71
N THR A 146 -2.64 -5.95 7.02
CA THR A 146 -2.07 -4.68 7.50
C THR A 146 -3.09 -3.56 7.43
N VAL A 147 -2.89 -2.47 8.18
CA VAL A 147 -3.83 -1.35 8.21
C VAL A 147 -3.12 -0.05 7.85
N LYS A 148 -3.69 0.74 6.93
CA LYS A 148 -3.22 2.07 6.60
C LYS A 148 -4.19 3.12 7.13
N HIS A 149 -3.74 3.96 8.06
CA HIS A 149 -4.59 4.93 8.75
C HIS A 149 -3.92 6.30 8.88
N ARG A 150 -4.56 7.22 9.59
CA ARG A 150 -4.07 8.55 9.94
C ARG A 150 -3.83 8.65 11.45
N ILE A 151 -3.32 9.80 11.92
CA ILE A 151 -3.10 10.04 13.35
C ILE A 151 -4.36 10.53 14.09
N GLY A 152 -5.45 10.81 13.34
CA GLY A 152 -6.74 11.24 13.89
C GLY A 152 -7.73 11.55 12.78
N VAL A 153 -8.98 11.79 13.14
CA VAL A 153 -10.09 12.12 12.24
C VAL A 153 -11.04 13.13 12.86
N ASP A 154 -11.28 14.25 12.19
CA ASP A 154 -12.08 15.38 12.67
C ASP A 154 -11.60 15.83 14.07
N GLU A 155 -12.49 15.87 15.06
CA GLU A 155 -12.18 16.22 16.45
C GLU A 155 -11.63 15.05 17.29
N CYS A 156 -11.61 13.83 16.73
CA CYS A 156 -11.00 12.65 17.35
C CYS A 156 -9.50 12.59 16.99
N ASP A 157 -8.69 13.45 17.60
CA ASP A 157 -7.27 13.62 17.26
C ASP A 157 -6.32 13.60 18.49
N SER A 158 -6.82 13.16 19.65
CA SER A 158 -5.97 12.95 20.81
C SER A 158 -5.04 11.74 20.60
N TYR A 159 -3.90 11.76 21.27
CA TYR A 159 -2.98 10.63 21.24
C TYR A 159 -3.61 9.35 21.83
N ASP A 160 -4.43 9.49 22.88
CA ASP A 160 -5.15 8.36 23.49
C ASP A 160 -6.16 7.73 22.50
N PHE A 161 -6.81 8.56 21.67
CA PHE A 161 -7.66 8.04 20.58
C PHE A 161 -6.85 7.20 19.59
N LEU A 162 -5.67 7.67 19.17
CA LEU A 162 -4.77 6.93 18.29
C LEU A 162 -4.30 5.61 18.92
N CYS A 163 -3.85 5.65 20.18
CA CYS A 163 -3.42 4.47 20.92
C CYS A 163 -4.55 3.44 21.08
N ASN A 164 -5.77 3.90 21.40
CA ASN A 164 -6.94 3.02 21.50
C ASN A 164 -7.24 2.35 20.16
N PHE A 165 -7.20 3.11 19.05
CA PHE A 165 -7.41 2.54 17.71
C PHE A 165 -6.37 1.47 17.37
N VAL A 166 -5.08 1.82 17.48
CA VAL A 166 -3.97 0.91 17.15
C VAL A 166 -3.98 -0.30 18.06
N GLY A 167 -4.13 -0.13 19.39
CA GLY A 167 -4.15 -1.22 20.35
C GLY A 167 -5.32 -2.19 20.12
N THR A 168 -6.52 -1.67 19.85
CA THR A 168 -7.71 -2.52 19.59
C THR A 168 -7.52 -3.34 18.30
N VAL A 169 -7.03 -2.72 17.23
CA VAL A 169 -6.79 -3.40 15.94
C VAL A 169 -5.60 -4.37 16.03
N ALA A 170 -4.56 -4.04 16.80
CA ALA A 170 -3.44 -4.92 17.06
C ALA A 170 -3.86 -6.19 17.83
N ASN A 171 -4.76 -6.05 18.82
CA ASN A 171 -5.31 -7.19 19.56
C ASN A 171 -6.12 -8.15 18.66
N ALA A 172 -6.67 -7.66 17.55
CA ALA A 172 -7.27 -8.50 16.50
C ALA A 172 -6.23 -9.17 15.59
N GLY A 173 -4.94 -8.89 15.82
CA GLY A 173 -3.78 -9.52 15.19
C GLY A 173 -3.19 -8.77 14.00
N CYS A 174 -3.46 -7.48 13.85
CA CYS A 174 -2.71 -6.62 12.94
C CYS A 174 -1.36 -6.25 13.57
N ASN A 175 -0.27 -6.64 12.96
CA ASN A 175 1.08 -6.35 13.46
C ASN A 175 1.79 -5.22 12.70
N VAL A 176 1.20 -4.73 11.61
CA VAL A 176 1.81 -3.72 10.72
C VAL A 176 0.84 -2.57 10.47
N PHE A 177 1.26 -1.37 10.80
CA PHE A 177 0.49 -0.15 10.63
C PHE A 177 1.23 0.87 9.75
N LEU A 178 0.55 1.35 8.70
CA LEU A 178 1.08 2.38 7.81
C LEU A 178 0.41 3.71 8.18
N VAL A 179 1.14 4.58 8.83
CA VAL A 179 0.58 5.77 9.50
C VAL A 179 0.84 7.02 8.66
N HIS A 180 -0.21 7.60 8.07
CA HIS A 180 -0.10 8.93 7.48
C HIS A 180 -0.06 9.97 8.62
N ALA A 181 1.08 10.63 8.80
CA ALA A 181 1.36 11.55 9.91
C ALA A 181 0.56 12.87 9.85
N ARG A 182 -0.71 12.79 9.43
CA ARG A 182 -1.69 13.88 9.40
C ARG A 182 -3.05 13.37 9.85
N LYS A 183 -3.83 14.18 10.57
CA LYS A 183 -5.24 13.89 10.76
C LYS A 183 -6.03 14.05 9.47
N ALA A 184 -7.21 13.44 9.40
CA ALA A 184 -8.16 13.62 8.32
C ALA A 184 -9.31 14.54 8.74
N TRP A 185 -9.73 15.42 7.85
CA TRP A 185 -11.01 16.09 7.94
C TRP A 185 -11.99 15.44 6.98
N LEU A 186 -13.09 14.91 7.50
CA LEU A 186 -14.12 14.26 6.69
C LEU A 186 -14.98 15.28 5.95
N LYS A 187 -15.12 16.48 6.51
CA LYS A 187 -15.89 17.59 5.91
C LYS A 187 -15.00 18.82 5.74
N GLY A 188 -15.33 19.64 4.76
CA GLY A 188 -14.68 20.94 4.52
C GLY A 188 -13.37 20.89 3.74
N LEU A 189 -12.73 19.74 3.58
CA LEU A 189 -11.50 19.58 2.79
C LEU A 189 -11.64 18.47 1.74
N SER A 190 -11.24 18.78 0.52
CA SER A 190 -11.07 17.74 -0.51
C SER A 190 -9.95 16.72 -0.13
N PRO A 191 -9.91 15.53 -0.74
CA PRO A 191 -8.81 14.59 -0.51
C PRO A 191 -7.42 15.18 -0.82
N LYS A 192 -7.32 16.09 -1.80
CA LYS A 192 -6.07 16.81 -2.11
C LYS A 192 -5.67 17.73 -0.96
N GLN A 193 -6.59 18.53 -0.45
CA GLN A 193 -6.38 19.43 0.68
C GLN A 193 -6.05 18.67 1.97
N ASN A 194 -6.69 17.53 2.22
CA ASN A 194 -6.38 16.63 3.35
C ASN A 194 -4.94 16.06 3.33
N ARG A 195 -4.22 16.18 2.22
CA ARG A 195 -2.79 15.82 2.12
C ARG A 195 -1.84 17.02 2.25
N GLN A 196 -2.38 18.23 2.45
CA GLN A 196 -1.60 19.46 2.47
C GLN A 196 -1.90 20.34 3.69
N VAL A 197 -3.19 20.56 3.99
CA VAL A 197 -3.66 21.51 5.01
C VAL A 197 -3.43 21.03 6.44
N PRO A 198 -3.83 19.81 6.87
CA PRO A 198 -3.52 19.36 8.22
C PRO A 198 -2.01 19.26 8.40
N ALA A 199 -1.49 19.74 9.55
CA ALA A 199 -0.06 19.69 9.85
C ALA A 199 0.45 18.24 9.89
N LEU A 200 1.71 18.04 9.52
CA LEU A 200 2.43 16.79 9.75
C LEU A 200 2.87 16.73 11.22
N ASP A 201 2.61 15.59 11.86
CA ASP A 201 3.10 15.32 13.21
C ASP A 201 3.85 13.98 13.23
N TYR A 202 5.14 14.04 12.94
CA TYR A 202 6.02 12.88 12.97
C TYR A 202 6.30 12.40 14.41
N GLN A 203 6.34 13.34 15.36
CA GLN A 203 6.59 13.00 16.77
C GLN A 203 5.49 12.10 17.35
N CYS A 204 4.25 12.35 16.97
CA CYS A 204 3.11 11.48 17.29
C CYS A 204 3.34 10.03 16.80
N VAL A 205 3.89 9.87 15.58
CA VAL A 205 4.15 8.53 15.00
C VAL A 205 5.37 7.86 15.67
N TYR A 206 6.40 8.61 16.02
CA TYR A 206 7.57 8.07 16.74
C TYR A 206 7.17 7.59 18.13
N ARG A 207 6.41 8.40 18.86
CA ARG A 207 5.86 8.02 20.16
C ARG A 207 4.99 6.77 20.06
N LEU A 208 4.19 6.62 18.97
CA LEU A 208 3.41 5.41 18.75
C LEU A 208 4.31 4.17 18.64
N LYS A 209 5.46 4.25 17.97
CA LYS A 209 6.44 3.16 17.91
C LYS A 209 7.06 2.85 19.27
N GLU A 210 7.36 3.87 20.08
CA GLU A 210 7.88 3.70 21.43
C GLU A 210 6.88 2.98 22.35
N ASP A 211 5.59 3.35 22.27
CA ASP A 211 4.52 2.75 23.07
C ASP A 211 4.09 1.36 22.57
N PHE A 212 4.31 1.05 21.27
CA PHE A 212 4.00 -0.24 20.64
C PHE A 212 5.25 -0.84 19.97
N PRO A 213 6.34 -1.14 20.72
CA PRO A 213 7.61 -1.57 20.12
C PRO A 213 7.53 -2.89 19.35
N GLN A 214 6.53 -3.73 19.64
CA GLN A 214 6.29 -5.02 18.98
C GLN A 214 5.61 -4.89 17.60
N LEU A 215 5.05 -3.72 17.26
CA LEU A 215 4.37 -3.48 16.00
C LEU A 215 5.33 -2.88 14.97
N ASP A 216 5.18 -3.26 13.72
CA ASP A 216 5.86 -2.58 12.62
C ASP A 216 5.10 -1.30 12.26
N ILE A 217 5.74 -0.16 12.45
CA ILE A 217 5.18 1.15 12.16
C ILE A 217 5.89 1.76 10.94
N ILE A 218 5.13 1.95 9.86
CA ILE A 218 5.63 2.53 8.62
C ILE A 218 5.07 3.96 8.49
N ILE A 219 5.94 4.97 8.46
CA ILE A 219 5.51 6.36 8.36
C ILE A 219 5.23 6.78 6.93
N ASN A 220 4.19 7.60 6.75
CA ASN A 220 3.81 8.17 5.47
C ASN A 220 3.44 9.66 5.64
N GLY A 221 3.71 10.44 4.62
CA GLY A 221 3.33 11.85 4.53
C GLY A 221 4.51 12.82 4.54
N GLY A 222 4.63 13.61 3.47
CA GLY A 222 5.62 14.68 3.34
C GLY A 222 7.07 14.23 3.14
N VAL A 223 7.35 12.95 3.08
CA VAL A 223 8.69 12.42 2.78
C VAL A 223 8.94 12.52 1.28
N ASN A 224 9.94 13.27 0.87
CA ASN A 224 10.21 13.60 -0.53
C ASN A 224 11.63 13.23 -0.98
N THR A 225 12.53 12.90 -0.06
CA THR A 225 13.91 12.49 -0.38
C THR A 225 14.31 11.25 0.39
N LEU A 226 15.33 10.53 -0.09
CA LEU A 226 15.87 9.36 0.60
C LEU A 226 16.54 9.74 1.92
N GLU A 227 17.17 10.93 2.02
CA GLU A 227 17.76 11.42 3.27
C GLU A 227 16.68 11.63 4.35
N GLN A 228 15.50 12.16 3.97
CA GLN A 228 14.37 12.26 4.89
C GLN A 228 13.88 10.88 5.30
N ALA A 229 13.81 9.93 4.36
CA ALA A 229 13.44 8.56 4.64
C ALA A 229 14.40 7.91 5.66
N PHE A 230 15.71 8.07 5.50
CA PHE A 230 16.71 7.57 6.46
C PHE A 230 16.61 8.20 7.85
N LYS A 231 16.27 9.49 7.93
CA LYS A 231 16.04 10.13 9.24
C LYS A 231 14.87 9.49 9.98
N HIS A 232 13.78 9.17 9.26
CA HIS A 232 12.65 8.48 9.86
C HIS A 232 13.00 7.07 10.35
N LEU A 233 13.79 6.30 9.59
CA LEU A 233 14.19 4.93 9.96
C LEU A 233 15.02 4.82 11.24
N GLN A 234 15.47 5.95 11.80
CA GLN A 234 16.11 5.96 13.13
C GLN A 234 15.09 5.77 14.27
N PHE A 235 13.80 5.94 14.00
CA PHE A 235 12.72 5.94 15.00
C PHE A 235 11.63 4.91 14.72
N ILE A 236 11.53 4.40 13.50
CA ILE A 236 10.43 3.54 13.02
C ILE A 236 10.95 2.46 12.06
N ASP A 237 10.09 1.52 11.67
CA ASP A 237 10.48 0.32 10.94
C ASP A 237 10.50 0.49 9.41
N GLY A 238 9.79 1.49 8.89
CA GLY A 238 9.73 1.71 7.45
C GLY A 238 9.16 3.08 7.05
N VAL A 239 9.33 3.41 5.79
CA VAL A 239 8.85 4.66 5.19
C VAL A 239 7.98 4.37 3.98
N MET A 240 6.93 5.18 3.80
CA MET A 240 6.06 5.08 2.63
C MET A 240 6.00 6.43 1.91
N LEU A 241 6.45 6.47 0.67
CA LEU A 241 6.38 7.63 -0.20
C LEU A 241 5.21 7.49 -1.18
N GLY A 242 4.59 8.60 -1.55
CA GLY A 242 3.49 8.62 -2.53
C GLY A 242 3.82 9.49 -3.72
N ARG A 243 3.31 10.71 -3.73
CA ARG A 243 3.34 11.64 -4.87
C ARG A 243 4.73 11.90 -5.41
N GLU A 244 5.75 11.93 -4.56
CA GLU A 244 7.13 12.13 -4.99
C GLU A 244 7.60 10.99 -5.91
N VAL A 245 7.33 9.73 -5.55
CA VAL A 245 7.69 8.60 -6.40
C VAL A 245 6.95 8.65 -7.75
N TYR A 246 5.72 9.14 -7.77
CA TYR A 246 4.99 9.28 -9.04
C TYR A 246 5.52 10.41 -9.91
N SER A 247 5.89 11.55 -9.30
CA SER A 247 6.40 12.72 -10.02
C SER A 247 7.88 12.57 -10.43
N ASN A 248 8.65 11.82 -9.66
CA ASN A 248 10.07 11.54 -9.87
C ASN A 248 10.34 10.05 -9.64
N PRO A 249 9.89 9.17 -10.54
CA PRO A 249 10.02 7.72 -10.34
C PRO A 249 11.46 7.23 -10.29
N TYR A 250 12.40 7.97 -10.88
CA TYR A 250 13.80 7.59 -10.85
C TYR A 250 14.43 7.68 -9.45
N LEU A 251 13.76 8.31 -8.48
CA LEU A 251 14.11 8.19 -7.07
C LEU A 251 14.19 6.73 -6.61
N LEU A 252 13.37 5.84 -7.17
CA LEU A 252 13.39 4.41 -6.87
C LEU A 252 14.70 3.69 -7.29
N ALA A 253 15.50 4.27 -8.19
CA ALA A 253 16.72 3.64 -8.69
C ALA A 253 17.77 3.39 -7.59
N GLU A 254 17.80 4.26 -6.58
CA GLU A 254 18.73 4.13 -5.45
C GLU A 254 18.15 3.33 -4.26
N VAL A 255 16.86 3.00 -4.29
CA VAL A 255 16.16 2.37 -3.16
C VAL A 255 16.72 0.99 -2.84
N ASP A 256 16.94 0.15 -3.85
CA ASP A 256 17.39 -1.23 -3.63
C ASP A 256 18.77 -1.26 -2.98
N ARG A 257 19.67 -0.38 -3.42
CA ARG A 257 21.00 -0.26 -2.86
C ARG A 257 20.98 0.37 -1.46
N ALA A 258 20.21 1.44 -1.32
CA ALA A 258 20.21 2.25 -0.10
C ALA A 258 19.50 1.57 1.08
N PHE A 259 18.40 0.84 0.83
CA PHE A 259 17.55 0.28 1.89
C PHE A 259 17.69 -1.24 2.03
N TYR A 260 18.09 -1.93 0.96
CA TYR A 260 18.10 -3.39 0.93
C TYR A 260 19.51 -3.98 0.68
N GLY A 261 20.52 -3.11 0.54
CA GLY A 261 21.91 -3.55 0.38
C GLY A 261 22.20 -4.24 -0.94
N ALA A 262 21.39 -3.99 -1.98
CA ALA A 262 21.67 -4.50 -3.32
C ALA A 262 22.99 -3.94 -3.86
N THR A 263 23.77 -4.77 -4.54
CA THR A 263 25.11 -4.43 -5.08
C THR A 263 25.05 -4.04 -6.55
N GLU A 264 23.96 -4.35 -7.23
CA GLU A 264 23.77 -4.10 -8.65
C GLU A 264 23.72 -2.59 -8.93
N THR A 265 24.34 -2.20 -10.03
CA THR A 265 24.25 -0.82 -10.50
C THR A 265 22.82 -0.52 -10.95
N PRO A 266 22.21 0.59 -10.48
CA PRO A 266 20.88 0.98 -10.93
C PRO A 266 20.81 1.11 -12.46
N LYS A 267 19.69 0.68 -13.04
CA LYS A 267 19.45 0.85 -14.47
C LYS A 267 19.37 2.33 -14.82
N SER A 268 19.96 2.70 -15.95
CA SER A 268 19.78 4.04 -16.51
C SER A 268 18.32 4.28 -16.95
N ARG A 269 17.92 5.55 -17.03
CA ARG A 269 16.58 5.93 -17.52
C ARG A 269 16.28 5.35 -18.92
N HIS A 270 17.28 5.30 -19.79
CA HIS A 270 17.14 4.72 -21.14
C HIS A 270 16.93 3.20 -21.11
N GLN A 271 17.67 2.49 -20.25
CA GLN A 271 17.45 1.03 -20.08
C GLN A 271 16.04 0.75 -19.57
N ILE A 272 15.58 1.49 -18.55
CA ILE A 272 14.23 1.37 -18.01
C ILE A 272 13.18 1.62 -19.11
N ALA A 273 13.35 2.71 -19.88
CA ALA A 273 12.43 3.03 -20.97
C ALA A 273 12.40 1.93 -22.04
N THR A 274 13.56 1.40 -22.43
CA THR A 274 13.67 0.33 -23.42
C THR A 274 13.00 -0.97 -22.94
N GLU A 275 13.23 -1.37 -21.68
CA GLU A 275 12.57 -2.55 -21.11
C GLU A 275 11.05 -2.35 -21.00
N PHE A 276 10.62 -1.13 -20.64
CA PHE A 276 9.19 -0.83 -20.55
C PHE A 276 8.48 -0.88 -21.90
N LEU A 277 9.15 -0.57 -23.02
CA LEU A 277 8.57 -0.66 -24.35
C LEU A 277 8.09 -2.09 -24.68
N VAL A 278 8.81 -3.11 -24.24
CA VAL A 278 8.41 -4.51 -24.43
C VAL A 278 7.06 -4.78 -23.77
N PHE A 279 6.86 -4.29 -22.57
CA PHE A 279 5.57 -4.40 -21.86
C PHE A 279 4.48 -3.57 -22.56
N VAL A 280 4.80 -2.36 -23.01
CA VAL A 280 3.86 -1.51 -23.76
C VAL A 280 3.36 -2.23 -25.01
N GLU A 281 4.24 -2.86 -25.79
CA GLU A 281 3.88 -3.61 -27.01
C GLU A 281 2.96 -4.80 -26.68
N GLN A 282 3.24 -5.53 -25.61
CA GLN A 282 2.39 -6.62 -25.13
C GLN A 282 0.98 -6.13 -24.77
N GLU A 283 0.88 -5.04 -24.02
CA GLU A 283 -0.41 -4.49 -23.60
C GLU A 283 -1.19 -3.87 -24.78
N LEU A 284 -0.51 -3.26 -25.73
CA LEU A 284 -1.13 -2.80 -26.99
C LEU A 284 -1.73 -3.96 -27.77
N SER A 285 -1.05 -5.11 -27.85
CA SER A 285 -1.57 -6.31 -28.51
C SER A 285 -2.82 -6.88 -27.81
N ARG A 286 -3.01 -6.60 -26.51
CA ARG A 286 -4.20 -6.91 -25.73
C ARG A 286 -5.33 -5.87 -25.90
N GLY A 287 -5.11 -4.83 -26.70
CA GLY A 287 -6.09 -3.76 -26.96
C GLY A 287 -6.07 -2.62 -25.95
N VAL A 288 -5.08 -2.55 -25.06
CA VAL A 288 -4.94 -1.44 -24.10
C VAL A 288 -4.50 -0.17 -24.86
N LYS A 289 -5.09 0.97 -24.51
CA LYS A 289 -4.72 2.25 -25.13
C LYS A 289 -3.33 2.71 -24.66
N LEU A 290 -2.48 3.14 -25.59
CA LEU A 290 -1.12 3.60 -25.32
C LEU A 290 -1.07 4.64 -24.17
N GLN A 291 -1.95 5.63 -24.18
CA GLN A 291 -1.98 6.68 -23.18
C GLN A 291 -2.25 6.14 -21.76
N ALA A 292 -3.02 5.08 -21.60
CA ALA A 292 -3.29 4.47 -20.30
C ALA A 292 -2.00 3.92 -19.66
N ILE A 293 -1.07 3.44 -20.48
CA ILE A 293 0.20 2.85 -20.05
C ILE A 293 1.26 3.95 -19.85
N THR A 294 1.45 4.80 -20.87
CA THR A 294 2.59 5.74 -20.90
C THR A 294 2.42 6.99 -20.03
N ARG A 295 1.21 7.30 -19.56
CA ARG A 295 0.97 8.43 -18.64
C ARG A 295 1.82 8.37 -17.36
N HIS A 296 2.28 7.18 -16.98
CA HIS A 296 3.06 6.95 -15.75
C HIS A 296 4.56 7.21 -15.91
N THR A 297 5.04 7.43 -17.13
CA THR A 297 6.48 7.61 -17.41
C THR A 297 6.92 9.07 -17.51
N LEU A 298 6.01 10.02 -17.37
CA LEU A 298 6.27 11.45 -17.63
C LEU A 298 7.36 12.05 -16.73
N GLY A 299 7.58 11.50 -15.54
CA GLY A 299 8.62 11.94 -14.62
C GLY A 299 9.95 11.18 -14.73
N LEU A 300 10.13 10.31 -15.72
CA LEU A 300 11.35 9.51 -15.86
C LEU A 300 12.55 10.33 -16.32
N PHE A 301 12.35 11.35 -17.15
CA PHE A 301 13.39 12.22 -17.72
C PHE A 301 13.34 13.65 -17.18
#